data_3b40dbd6e4c22f73ff9b4bce1ca544e9
#
_entry.id   3b40dbd6e4c22f73ff9b4bce1ca544e9
#
_cell.length_a   1.000
_cell.length_b   1.000
_cell.length_c   1.000
_cell.angle_alpha   90.00
_cell.angle_beta   90.00
_cell.angle_gamma   90.00
#
_symmetry.space_group_name_H-M   'P 1'
#
loop_
_entity.id
_entity.type
_entity.pdbx_description
1 polymer ?
#
loop_
_entity_poly.entity_id
_entity_poly.type
_entity_poly.pdbx_seq_one_letter_code
_entity_poly.pdbx_strand_id
1 'polypeptide(L)'
;MSGSFYSKFVFPYLCELTMSGKSLSGFRQDALQEINGEVLEIGFGTGLNLPHFPETVQKIDAVDVNPRMHSLARKRIDKSGIAVTNYVLSGEHLPMDDASYDYVVCTFTLCSIPDVSQALLEINRVLKPQGNFVFLEHGLSDVKKVQAWQHRLNPLQKKIGDGCHLNRKIDDLVLGASFEITSLKRFHLPSVPKFIGHCYQGIAAKPLSSD
;
A
#
# COMPACT_ATOMS: atom_id res chain seq x y z
N MET A 1 0.07 15.44 -12.66
CA MET A 1 -0.89 15.10 -13.76
C MET A 1 -2.28 15.40 -13.25
N SER A 2 -3.10 16.17 -13.97
CA SER A 2 -4.52 16.38 -13.60
C SER A 2 -5.23 15.05 -13.81
N GLY A 3 -5.56 14.36 -12.71
CA GLY A 3 -6.26 13.08 -12.79
C GLY A 3 -7.52 13.20 -13.64
N SER A 4 -7.81 12.18 -14.45
CA SER A 4 -9.01 12.13 -15.28
C SER A 4 -10.27 12.26 -14.42
N PHE A 5 -11.41 12.61 -15.02
CA PHE A 5 -12.70 12.60 -14.32
C PHE A 5 -12.95 11.25 -13.61
N TYR A 6 -12.57 10.16 -14.29
CA TYR A 6 -12.66 8.80 -13.74
C TYR A 6 -11.86 8.67 -12.43
N SER A 7 -10.56 9.04 -12.44
CA SER A 7 -9.68 8.96 -11.25
C SER A 7 -10.23 9.75 -10.07
N LYS A 8 -10.79 10.95 -10.35
CA LYS A 8 -11.26 11.84 -9.28
C LYS A 8 -12.62 11.45 -8.72
N PHE A 9 -13.55 11.00 -9.57
CA PHE A 9 -14.96 10.90 -9.18
C PHE A 9 -15.55 9.50 -9.20
N VAL A 10 -14.99 8.57 -9.96
CA VAL A 10 -15.53 7.20 -10.11
C VAL A 10 -14.67 6.20 -9.34
N PHE A 11 -13.37 6.23 -9.57
CA PHE A 11 -12.44 5.25 -9.01
C PHE A 11 -12.46 5.18 -7.47
N PRO A 12 -12.56 6.29 -6.68
CA PRO A 12 -12.62 6.20 -5.23
C PRO A 12 -13.80 5.35 -4.70
N TYR A 13 -14.96 5.46 -5.34
CA TYR A 13 -16.13 4.66 -4.96
C TYR A 13 -16.00 3.19 -5.39
N LEU A 14 -15.41 2.94 -6.56
CA LEU A 14 -15.11 1.59 -7.01
C LEU A 14 -14.09 0.92 -6.09
N CYS A 15 -13.05 1.64 -5.71
CA CYS A 15 -12.05 1.19 -4.76
C CYS A 15 -12.69 0.87 -3.40
N GLU A 16 -13.52 1.76 -2.87
CA GLU A 16 -14.27 1.52 -1.62
C GLU A 16 -15.08 0.23 -1.71
N LEU A 17 -15.87 0.05 -2.77
CA LEU A 17 -16.74 -1.11 -2.93
C LEU A 17 -15.96 -2.43 -3.03
N THR A 18 -14.84 -2.42 -3.77
CA THR A 18 -14.06 -3.64 -4.00
C THR A 18 -13.10 -3.98 -2.87
N MET A 19 -12.60 -2.98 -2.14
CA MET A 19 -11.54 -3.14 -1.14
C MET A 19 -12.06 -3.20 0.31
N SER A 20 -13.36 -2.90 0.57
CA SER A 20 -13.96 -2.92 1.91
C SER A 20 -14.48 -4.30 2.35
N GLY A 21 -14.26 -5.34 1.56
CA GLY A 21 -14.75 -6.70 1.84
C GLY A 21 -14.16 -7.32 3.12
N LYS A 22 -14.98 -8.12 3.83
CA LYS A 22 -14.59 -8.80 5.07
C LYS A 22 -13.32 -9.66 4.94
N SER A 23 -13.11 -10.31 3.79
CA SER A 23 -11.92 -11.11 3.54
C SER A 23 -10.64 -10.26 3.59
N LEU A 24 -10.66 -9.07 2.99
CA LEU A 24 -9.53 -8.15 3.01
C LEU A 24 -9.30 -7.53 4.38
N SER A 25 -10.36 -7.36 5.17
CA SER A 25 -10.29 -6.88 6.55
C SER A 25 -9.41 -7.77 7.43
N GLY A 26 -9.55 -9.10 7.34
CA GLY A 26 -8.71 -10.05 8.07
C GLY A 26 -7.22 -9.95 7.69
N PHE A 27 -6.92 -9.85 6.37
CA PHE A 27 -5.54 -9.68 5.92
C PHE A 27 -4.92 -8.34 6.35
N ARG A 28 -5.73 -7.25 6.37
CA ARG A 28 -5.27 -5.96 6.91
C ARG A 28 -4.95 -6.07 8.40
N GLN A 29 -5.80 -6.71 9.18
CA GLN A 29 -5.58 -6.92 10.61
C GLN A 29 -4.30 -7.70 10.85
N ASP A 30 -4.08 -8.80 10.14
CA ASP A 30 -2.84 -9.60 10.26
C ASP A 30 -1.59 -8.80 9.88
N ALA A 31 -1.68 -7.92 8.87
CA ALA A 31 -0.57 -7.10 8.43
C ALA A 31 -0.20 -5.99 9.42
N LEU A 32 -1.19 -5.44 10.12
CA LEU A 32 -1.02 -4.20 10.90
C LEU A 32 -0.89 -4.44 12.42
N GLN A 33 -1.10 -5.65 12.91
CA GLN A 33 -1.24 -5.94 14.35
C GLN A 33 0.00 -5.61 15.21
N GLU A 34 1.19 -5.53 14.62
CA GLU A 34 2.46 -5.27 15.34
C GLU A 34 2.94 -3.82 15.20
N ILE A 35 2.19 -2.97 14.48
CA ILE A 35 2.59 -1.59 14.21
C ILE A 35 2.48 -0.74 15.48
N ASN A 36 3.48 0.10 15.69
CA ASN A 36 3.55 1.05 16.80
C ASN A 36 4.45 2.24 16.46
N GLY A 37 4.51 3.25 17.32
CA GLY A 37 5.37 4.42 17.13
C GLY A 37 4.88 5.37 16.05
N GLU A 38 5.83 6.03 15.36
CA GLU A 38 5.54 6.98 14.27
C GLU A 38 5.26 6.23 12.97
N VAL A 39 4.08 6.46 12.40
CA VAL A 39 3.58 5.70 11.24
C VAL A 39 3.31 6.60 10.06
N LEU A 40 3.81 6.22 8.89
CA LEU A 40 3.45 6.78 7.58
C LEU A 40 2.66 5.74 6.80
N GLU A 41 1.48 6.10 6.29
CA GLU A 41 0.71 5.28 5.36
C GLU A 41 0.71 5.90 3.97
N ILE A 42 1.23 5.18 2.96
CA ILE A 42 1.25 5.61 1.55
C ILE A 42 0.15 4.87 0.80
N GLY A 43 -0.72 5.64 0.13
CA GLY A 43 -1.95 5.14 -0.48
C GLY A 43 -3.04 4.96 0.55
N PHE A 44 -3.24 5.95 1.40
CA PHE A 44 -4.22 5.94 2.49
C PHE A 44 -5.64 5.62 2.02
N GLY A 45 -5.99 6.02 0.80
CA GLY A 45 -7.28 5.73 0.21
C GLY A 45 -8.45 6.23 1.06
N THR A 46 -9.43 5.37 1.23
CA THR A 46 -10.63 5.67 2.03
C THR A 46 -10.47 5.33 3.52
N GLY A 47 -9.24 5.10 3.99
CA GLY A 47 -8.92 4.83 5.40
C GLY A 47 -9.32 3.43 5.88
N LEU A 48 -9.27 2.43 4.99
CA LEU A 48 -9.67 1.05 5.29
C LEU A 48 -8.75 0.36 6.30
N ASN A 49 -7.55 0.87 6.52
CA ASN A 49 -6.60 0.36 7.51
C ASN A 49 -6.90 0.85 8.93
N LEU A 50 -7.53 2.02 9.08
CA LEU A 50 -7.74 2.65 10.39
C LEU A 50 -8.37 1.73 11.46
N PRO A 51 -9.39 0.89 11.16
CA PRO A 51 -9.96 -0.01 12.14
C PRO A 51 -9.04 -1.17 12.58
N HIS A 52 -7.88 -1.32 11.94
CA HIS A 52 -6.97 -2.46 12.11
C HIS A 52 -5.64 -2.08 12.74
N PHE A 53 -5.36 -0.80 12.92
CA PHE A 53 -4.20 -0.36 13.68
C PHE A 53 -4.38 -0.68 15.17
N PRO A 54 -3.32 -1.12 15.87
CA PRO A 54 -3.34 -1.27 17.32
C PRO A 54 -3.67 0.04 18.04
N GLU A 55 -4.23 -0.05 19.25
CA GLU A 55 -4.54 1.11 20.10
C GLU A 55 -3.30 1.95 20.47
N THR A 56 -2.11 1.37 20.34
CA THR A 56 -0.83 2.05 20.55
C THR A 56 -0.53 3.09 19.47
N VAL A 57 -1.14 2.98 18.28
CA VAL A 57 -0.99 3.93 17.18
C VAL A 57 -1.95 5.09 17.39
N GLN A 58 -1.44 6.23 17.81
CA GLN A 58 -2.26 7.41 18.10
C GLN A 58 -2.19 8.49 17.01
N LYS A 59 -1.17 8.39 16.15
CA LYS A 59 -0.97 9.34 15.05
C LYS A 59 -0.50 8.62 13.79
N ILE A 60 -0.99 9.07 12.65
CA ILE A 60 -0.58 8.59 11.32
C ILE A 60 -0.43 9.80 10.39
N ASP A 61 0.70 9.85 9.68
CA ASP A 61 0.85 10.70 8.52
C ASP A 61 0.38 9.91 7.28
N ALA A 62 -0.59 10.44 6.55
CA ALA A 62 -1.29 9.76 5.47
C ALA A 62 -1.04 10.43 4.13
N VAL A 63 -0.52 9.70 3.16
CA VAL A 63 -0.21 10.17 1.81
C VAL A 63 -1.16 9.51 0.80
N ASP A 64 -1.82 10.34 -0.02
CA ASP A 64 -2.59 9.88 -1.17
C ASP A 64 -2.61 10.95 -2.27
N VAL A 65 -2.52 10.54 -3.53
CA VAL A 65 -2.55 11.47 -4.68
C VAL A 65 -3.94 12.03 -4.95
N ASN A 66 -4.98 11.39 -4.43
CA ASN A 66 -6.36 11.74 -4.71
C ASN A 66 -7.03 12.41 -3.49
N PRO A 67 -7.28 13.72 -3.53
CA PRO A 67 -7.86 14.44 -2.39
C PRO A 67 -9.29 13.96 -2.02
N ARG A 68 -9.99 13.29 -2.92
CA ARG A 68 -11.31 12.73 -2.62
C ARG A 68 -11.28 11.50 -1.75
N MET A 69 -10.22 10.71 -1.80
CA MET A 69 -10.03 9.57 -0.91
C MET A 69 -10.13 10.01 0.54
N HIS A 70 -9.45 11.09 0.88
CA HIS A 70 -9.50 11.67 2.23
C HIS A 70 -10.92 12.07 2.67
N SER A 71 -11.71 12.66 1.75
CA SER A 71 -13.10 13.02 2.08
C SER A 71 -13.96 11.79 2.40
N LEU A 72 -13.73 10.66 1.71
CA LEU A 72 -14.41 9.40 1.99
C LEU A 72 -13.90 8.74 3.28
N ALA A 73 -12.63 8.96 3.63
CA ALA A 73 -12.03 8.45 4.86
C ALA A 73 -12.55 9.12 6.13
N ARG A 74 -13.09 10.35 6.04
CA ARG A 74 -13.41 11.20 7.18
C ARG A 74 -14.18 10.49 8.30
N LYS A 75 -15.22 9.73 7.95
CA LYS A 75 -16.02 8.98 8.96
C LYS A 75 -15.19 7.94 9.70
N ARG A 76 -14.20 7.32 9.01
CA ARG A 76 -13.30 6.35 9.64
C ARG A 76 -12.26 7.04 10.50
N ILE A 77 -11.74 8.18 10.05
CA ILE A 77 -10.82 9.03 10.83
C ILE A 77 -11.51 9.44 12.14
N ASP A 78 -12.69 10.05 12.05
CA ASP A 78 -13.45 10.51 13.24
C ASP A 78 -13.76 9.36 14.23
N LYS A 79 -13.89 8.14 13.72
CA LYS A 79 -14.22 6.94 14.51
C LYS A 79 -13.01 6.22 15.09
N SER A 80 -11.85 6.38 14.50
CA SER A 80 -10.64 5.64 14.87
C SER A 80 -10.00 6.13 16.17
N GLY A 81 -10.20 7.39 16.52
CA GLY A 81 -9.45 8.05 17.59
C GLY A 81 -8.00 8.38 17.23
N ILE A 82 -7.54 8.02 16.02
CA ILE A 82 -6.18 8.26 15.55
C ILE A 82 -6.10 9.66 14.92
N ALA A 83 -5.11 10.45 15.33
CA ALA A 83 -4.82 11.73 14.71
C ALA A 83 -4.19 11.51 13.33
N VAL A 84 -4.89 11.89 12.26
CA VAL A 84 -4.43 11.69 10.88
C VAL A 84 -4.06 13.03 10.25
N THR A 85 -2.77 13.19 9.89
CA THR A 85 -2.29 14.31 9.09
C THR A 85 -2.26 13.90 7.62
N ASN A 86 -2.95 14.64 6.75
CA ASN A 86 -3.10 14.26 5.35
C ASN A 86 -2.21 15.08 4.43
N TYR A 87 -1.53 14.38 3.53
CA TYR A 87 -0.70 14.93 2.48
C TYR A 87 -1.22 14.48 1.11
N VAL A 88 -1.62 15.44 0.27
CA VAL A 88 -2.08 15.16 -1.10
C VAL A 88 -0.89 15.24 -2.04
N LEU A 89 -0.16 14.16 -2.16
CA LEU A 89 1.07 14.06 -2.96
C LEU A 89 1.36 12.61 -3.38
N SER A 90 2.35 12.43 -4.27
CA SER A 90 2.84 11.09 -4.65
C SER A 90 3.85 10.57 -3.64
N GLY A 91 3.79 9.26 -3.36
CA GLY A 91 4.82 8.56 -2.58
C GLY A 91 6.22 8.54 -3.23
N GLU A 92 6.34 8.99 -4.47
CA GLU A 92 7.62 9.12 -5.20
C GLU A 92 8.50 10.27 -4.69
N HIS A 93 7.91 11.26 -4.00
CA HIS A 93 8.59 12.42 -3.43
C HIS A 93 7.92 12.83 -2.12
N LEU A 94 8.53 12.46 -1.02
CA LEU A 94 8.00 12.71 0.30
C LEU A 94 8.66 13.95 0.95
N PRO A 95 7.89 14.92 1.46
CA PRO A 95 8.45 16.11 2.13
C PRO A 95 8.91 15.84 3.56
N MET A 96 8.85 14.60 4.01
CA MET A 96 9.25 14.18 5.34
C MET A 96 10.77 14.03 5.43
N ASP A 97 11.31 14.31 6.60
CA ASP A 97 12.73 14.18 6.88
C ASP A 97 13.19 12.71 6.84
N ASP A 98 14.48 12.49 6.66
CA ASP A 98 15.10 11.17 6.74
C ASP A 98 14.90 10.57 8.14
N ALA A 99 14.77 9.26 8.21
CA ALA A 99 14.71 8.53 9.47
C ALA A 99 13.63 9.04 10.46
N SER A 100 12.44 9.37 9.96
CA SER A 100 11.33 9.94 10.75
C SER A 100 10.34 8.91 11.28
N TYR A 101 10.18 7.78 10.59
CA TYR A 101 9.12 6.80 10.89
C TYR A 101 9.66 5.48 11.39
N ASP A 102 8.97 4.89 12.37
CA ASP A 102 9.20 3.54 12.85
C ASP A 102 8.60 2.51 11.86
N TYR A 103 7.44 2.86 11.28
CA TYR A 103 6.75 2.04 10.30
C TYR A 103 6.29 2.86 9.08
N VAL A 104 6.50 2.29 7.90
CA VAL A 104 5.79 2.73 6.68
C VAL A 104 4.88 1.61 6.21
N VAL A 105 3.65 1.95 5.86
CA VAL A 105 2.60 1.00 5.44
C VAL A 105 2.17 1.29 4.01
N CYS A 106 2.10 0.25 3.18
CA CYS A 106 1.43 0.27 1.89
C CYS A 106 0.45 -0.90 1.77
N THR A 107 -0.81 -0.61 1.44
CA THR A 107 -1.79 -1.66 1.15
C THR A 107 -2.49 -1.41 -0.17
N PHE A 108 -2.28 -2.29 -1.14
CA PHE A 108 -2.81 -2.20 -2.50
C PHE A 108 -2.48 -0.87 -3.21
N THR A 109 -1.27 -0.38 -3.00
CA THR A 109 -0.79 0.92 -3.47
C THR A 109 0.43 0.80 -4.39
N LEU A 110 1.42 -0.01 -4.04
CA LEU A 110 2.63 -0.20 -4.85
C LEU A 110 2.32 -0.65 -6.28
N CYS A 111 1.21 -1.37 -6.46
CA CYS A 111 0.76 -1.80 -7.78
C CYS A 111 0.39 -0.64 -8.71
N SER A 112 0.05 0.54 -8.16
CA SER A 112 -0.48 1.70 -8.91
C SER A 112 0.49 2.88 -9.02
N ILE A 113 1.52 2.96 -8.17
CA ILE A 113 2.51 4.04 -8.22
C ILE A 113 3.28 3.97 -9.55
N PRO A 114 3.35 5.04 -10.36
CA PRO A 114 4.05 5.04 -11.64
C PRO A 114 5.52 4.62 -11.52
N ASP A 115 6.31 5.35 -10.76
CA ASP A 115 7.68 5.00 -10.43
C ASP A 115 7.76 4.36 -9.03
N VAL A 116 7.43 3.08 -8.98
CA VAL A 116 7.44 2.31 -7.73
C VAL A 116 8.84 2.17 -7.13
N SER A 117 9.88 2.18 -7.97
CA SER A 117 11.28 2.10 -7.51
C SER A 117 11.65 3.37 -6.75
N GLN A 118 11.32 4.54 -7.29
CA GLN A 118 11.53 5.80 -6.60
C GLN A 118 10.73 5.89 -5.29
N ALA A 119 9.47 5.44 -5.29
CA ALA A 119 8.67 5.41 -4.07
C ALA A 119 9.28 4.50 -2.98
N LEU A 120 9.80 3.34 -3.35
CA LEU A 120 10.46 2.43 -2.41
C LEU A 120 11.78 3.02 -1.87
N LEU A 121 12.52 3.80 -2.66
CA LEU A 121 13.69 4.55 -2.18
C LEU A 121 13.30 5.63 -1.17
N GLU A 122 12.21 6.35 -1.43
CA GLU A 122 11.67 7.33 -0.48
C GLU A 122 11.19 6.65 0.83
N ILE A 123 10.49 5.50 0.73
CA ILE A 123 10.11 4.70 1.90
C ILE A 123 11.35 4.33 2.72
N ASN A 124 12.41 3.86 2.05
CA ASN A 124 13.68 3.52 2.72
C ASN A 124 14.30 4.76 3.39
N ARG A 125 14.30 5.92 2.71
CA ARG A 125 14.86 7.16 3.24
C ARG A 125 14.18 7.61 4.52
N VAL A 126 12.85 7.65 4.53
CA VAL A 126 12.05 8.17 5.67
C VAL A 126 11.96 7.19 6.83
N LEU A 127 12.22 5.90 6.63
CA LEU A 127 12.29 4.92 7.71
C LEU A 127 13.53 5.13 8.58
N LYS A 128 13.34 5.07 9.89
CA LYS A 128 14.43 5.04 10.87
C LYS A 128 15.34 3.83 10.63
N PRO A 129 16.60 3.84 11.09
CA PRO A 129 17.39 2.63 11.20
C PRO A 129 16.59 1.56 11.98
N GLN A 130 16.52 0.33 11.48
CA GLN A 130 15.68 -0.77 12.01
C GLN A 130 14.16 -0.52 11.89
N GLY A 131 13.71 0.55 11.26
CA GLY A 131 12.30 0.77 10.93
C GLY A 131 11.79 -0.29 9.93
N ASN A 132 10.50 -0.54 9.96
CA ASN A 132 9.88 -1.60 9.18
C ASN A 132 8.94 -1.07 8.10
N PHE A 133 9.06 -1.63 6.92
CA PHE A 133 8.11 -1.46 5.83
C PHE A 133 7.11 -2.62 5.81
N VAL A 134 5.85 -2.33 6.04
CA VAL A 134 4.74 -3.30 6.01
C VAL A 134 3.98 -3.16 4.71
N PHE A 135 3.81 -4.25 3.98
CA PHE A 135 3.08 -4.23 2.71
C PHE A 135 2.08 -5.37 2.60
N LEU A 136 0.93 -5.04 2.01
CA LEU A 136 -0.11 -5.98 1.57
C LEU A 136 -0.52 -5.59 0.16
N GLU A 137 -0.05 -6.33 -0.85
CA GLU A 137 -0.15 -5.93 -2.24
C GLU A 137 -0.62 -7.08 -3.12
N HIS A 138 -1.34 -6.80 -4.19
CA HIS A 138 -1.49 -7.78 -5.24
C HIS A 138 -0.35 -7.66 -6.25
N GLY A 139 -0.03 -8.76 -6.93
CA GLY A 139 1.05 -8.74 -7.90
C GLY A 139 1.15 -10.01 -8.72
N LEU A 140 2.31 -10.23 -9.33
CA LEU A 140 2.56 -11.33 -10.23
C LEU A 140 2.47 -12.68 -9.51
N SER A 141 1.67 -13.59 -10.04
CA SER A 141 1.50 -14.94 -9.50
C SER A 141 2.75 -15.80 -9.73
N ASP A 142 3.00 -16.76 -8.83
CA ASP A 142 4.06 -17.78 -9.03
C ASP A 142 3.69 -18.83 -10.09
N VAL A 143 2.43 -18.88 -10.54
CA VAL A 143 1.94 -19.86 -11.51
C VAL A 143 2.05 -19.32 -12.93
N LYS A 144 2.91 -19.91 -13.78
CA LYS A 144 3.17 -19.44 -15.16
C LYS A 144 1.92 -19.22 -16.01
N LYS A 145 0.92 -20.11 -15.91
CA LYS A 145 -0.35 -19.95 -16.64
C LYS A 145 -1.13 -18.70 -16.19
N VAL A 146 -1.07 -18.37 -14.89
CA VAL A 146 -1.70 -17.17 -14.34
C VAL A 146 -0.92 -15.93 -14.77
N GLN A 147 0.42 -15.97 -14.74
CA GLN A 147 1.28 -14.88 -15.22
C GLN A 147 0.94 -14.48 -16.67
N ALA A 148 0.77 -15.47 -17.55
CA ALA A 148 0.40 -15.20 -18.94
C ALA A 148 -0.90 -14.40 -19.06
N TRP A 149 -1.91 -14.73 -18.25
CA TRP A 149 -3.16 -13.95 -18.17
C TRP A 149 -2.95 -12.57 -17.57
N GLN A 150 -2.15 -12.47 -16.51
CA GLN A 150 -1.82 -11.20 -15.89
C GLN A 150 -1.13 -10.24 -16.87
N HIS A 151 -0.13 -10.72 -17.61
CA HIS A 151 0.53 -9.90 -18.65
C HIS A 151 -0.44 -9.46 -19.74
N ARG A 152 -1.31 -10.36 -20.21
CA ARG A 152 -2.29 -10.06 -21.27
C ARG A 152 -3.35 -9.03 -20.83
N LEU A 153 -3.81 -9.13 -19.58
CA LEU A 153 -4.87 -8.29 -19.04
C LEU A 153 -4.34 -6.98 -18.40
N ASN A 154 -3.04 -6.88 -18.17
CA ASN A 154 -2.42 -5.72 -17.53
C ASN A 154 -2.76 -4.37 -18.20
N PRO A 155 -2.76 -4.22 -19.55
CA PRO A 155 -3.14 -2.95 -20.18
C PRO A 155 -4.58 -2.53 -19.87
N LEU A 156 -5.50 -3.49 -19.77
CA LEU A 156 -6.89 -3.23 -19.39
C LEU A 156 -6.99 -2.86 -17.91
N GLN A 157 -6.33 -3.61 -17.05
CA GLN A 157 -6.28 -3.36 -15.61
C GLN A 157 -5.75 -1.95 -15.29
N LYS A 158 -4.69 -1.52 -15.96
CA LYS A 158 -4.15 -0.15 -15.80
C LYS A 158 -5.18 0.94 -16.06
N LYS A 159 -6.12 0.72 -16.98
CA LYS A 159 -7.18 1.69 -17.30
C LYS A 159 -8.30 1.67 -16.26
N ILE A 160 -8.75 0.48 -15.86
CA ILE A 160 -9.86 0.29 -14.92
C ILE A 160 -9.40 0.53 -13.47
N GLY A 161 -8.21 0.08 -13.13
CA GLY A 161 -7.62 0.16 -11.80
C GLY A 161 -6.79 1.43 -11.57
N ASP A 162 -7.00 2.46 -12.37
CA ASP A 162 -6.33 3.77 -12.21
C ASP A 162 -4.81 3.67 -12.04
N GLY A 163 -4.16 2.98 -12.98
CA GLY A 163 -2.72 2.77 -12.98
C GLY A 163 -2.26 1.43 -12.38
N CYS A 164 -3.17 0.65 -11.80
CA CYS A 164 -2.85 -0.61 -11.14
C CYS A 164 -2.31 -1.66 -12.11
N HIS A 165 -1.16 -2.27 -11.76
CA HIS A 165 -0.49 -3.32 -12.51
C HIS A 165 -0.74 -4.69 -11.88
N LEU A 166 -1.16 -5.68 -12.70
CA LEU A 166 -1.33 -7.08 -12.26
C LEU A 166 -0.02 -7.86 -12.16
N ASN A 167 1.03 -7.38 -12.83
CA ASN A 167 2.23 -8.14 -13.12
C ASN A 167 3.51 -7.58 -12.46
N ARG A 168 3.37 -6.84 -11.38
CA ARG A 168 4.50 -6.43 -10.55
C ARG A 168 4.91 -7.56 -9.61
N LYS A 169 6.18 -7.89 -9.58
CA LYS A 169 6.74 -8.84 -8.63
C LYS A 169 7.19 -8.05 -7.40
N ILE A 170 6.31 -8.00 -6.41
CA ILE A 170 6.42 -7.07 -5.27
C ILE A 170 7.67 -7.33 -4.43
N ASP A 171 7.98 -8.58 -4.16
CA ASP A 171 9.17 -8.98 -3.40
C ASP A 171 10.48 -8.56 -4.09
N ASP A 172 10.60 -8.75 -5.43
CA ASP A 172 11.79 -8.30 -6.17
C ASP A 172 11.93 -6.77 -6.13
N LEU A 173 10.82 -6.03 -6.20
CA LEU A 173 10.83 -4.58 -6.09
C LEU A 173 11.30 -4.11 -4.71
N VAL A 174 10.81 -4.73 -3.64
CA VAL A 174 11.18 -4.42 -2.26
C VAL A 174 12.68 -4.72 -2.03
N LEU A 175 13.15 -5.89 -2.46
CA LEU A 175 14.57 -6.27 -2.39
C LEU A 175 15.46 -5.32 -3.19
N GLY A 176 14.98 -4.89 -4.38
CA GLY A 176 15.70 -3.95 -5.25
C GLY A 176 15.89 -2.55 -4.65
N ALA A 177 15.11 -2.19 -3.64
CA ALA A 177 15.23 -0.93 -2.90
C ALA A 177 16.05 -1.06 -1.60
N SER A 178 16.91 -2.08 -1.52
CA SER A 178 17.82 -2.33 -0.39
C SER A 178 17.10 -2.64 0.94
N PHE A 179 15.90 -3.21 0.88
CA PHE A 179 15.24 -3.77 2.05
C PHE A 179 15.65 -5.23 2.27
N GLU A 180 15.61 -5.66 3.52
CA GLU A 180 15.68 -7.06 3.90
C GLU A 180 14.26 -7.55 4.26
N ILE A 181 13.72 -8.50 3.50
CA ILE A 181 12.39 -9.06 3.78
C ILE A 181 12.51 -10.04 4.96
N THR A 182 11.93 -9.67 6.09
CA THR A 182 11.94 -10.47 7.32
C THR A 182 10.77 -11.43 7.41
N SER A 183 9.65 -11.12 6.75
CA SER A 183 8.48 -11.97 6.66
C SER A 183 7.82 -11.81 5.30
N LEU A 184 7.43 -12.93 4.66
CA LEU A 184 6.72 -12.91 3.39
C LEU A 184 5.73 -14.06 3.30
N LYS A 185 4.47 -13.72 3.07
CA LYS A 185 3.40 -14.65 2.73
C LYS A 185 2.91 -14.34 1.33
N ARG A 186 2.81 -15.37 0.45
CA ARG A 186 2.14 -15.27 -0.83
C ARG A 186 0.88 -16.12 -0.77
N PHE A 187 -0.24 -15.55 -1.18
CA PHE A 187 -1.53 -16.23 -1.10
C PHE A 187 -2.46 -15.78 -2.22
N HIS A 188 -3.58 -16.43 -2.32
CA HIS A 188 -4.63 -16.10 -3.26
C HIS A 188 -5.90 -15.71 -2.50
N LEU A 189 -6.48 -14.55 -2.83
CA LEU A 189 -7.74 -14.09 -2.23
C LEU A 189 -8.88 -15.05 -2.58
N PRO A 190 -9.65 -15.53 -1.59
CA PRO A 190 -10.78 -16.40 -1.85
C PRO A 190 -11.84 -15.66 -2.69
N SER A 191 -12.51 -16.40 -3.55
CA SER A 191 -13.61 -15.89 -4.40
C SER A 191 -13.23 -14.80 -5.40
N VAL A 192 -11.93 -14.60 -5.65
CA VAL A 192 -11.41 -13.65 -6.65
C VAL A 192 -10.76 -14.42 -7.80
N PRO A 193 -10.92 -13.99 -9.07
CA PRO A 193 -10.23 -14.63 -10.20
C PRO A 193 -8.71 -14.70 -9.98
N LYS A 194 -8.10 -15.84 -10.34
CA LYS A 194 -6.68 -16.11 -10.08
C LYS A 194 -5.72 -15.05 -10.61
N PHE A 195 -6.04 -14.39 -11.71
CA PHE A 195 -5.21 -13.37 -12.31
C PHE A 195 -5.27 -11.99 -11.61
N ILE A 196 -6.25 -11.79 -10.70
CA ILE A 196 -6.34 -10.56 -9.87
C ILE A 196 -5.95 -10.86 -8.42
N GLY A 197 -6.28 -12.05 -7.91
CA GLY A 197 -6.29 -12.36 -6.49
C GLY A 197 -4.95 -12.82 -5.90
N HIS A 198 -3.84 -12.85 -6.65
CA HIS A 198 -2.55 -13.22 -6.08
C HIS A 198 -1.97 -12.04 -5.29
N CYS A 199 -1.69 -12.27 -4.01
CA CYS A 199 -1.26 -11.26 -3.07
C CYS A 199 0.06 -11.61 -2.37
N TYR A 200 0.76 -10.56 -1.98
CA TYR A 200 1.95 -10.56 -1.16
C TYR A 200 1.64 -9.79 0.13
N GLN A 201 1.93 -10.39 1.26
CA GLN A 201 1.92 -9.74 2.57
C GLN A 201 3.28 -9.92 3.19
N GLY A 202 3.93 -8.85 3.58
CA GLY A 202 5.26 -8.94 4.13
C GLY A 202 5.66 -7.79 5.02
N ILE A 203 6.75 -8.04 5.72
CA ILE A 203 7.48 -7.05 6.50
C ILE A 203 8.90 -7.05 5.97
N ALA A 204 9.42 -5.86 5.72
CA ALA A 204 10.79 -5.66 5.29
C ALA A 204 11.48 -4.63 6.19
N ALA A 205 12.65 -4.95 6.69
CA ALA A 205 13.44 -4.08 7.53
C ALA A 205 14.39 -3.22 6.68
N LYS A 206 14.62 -1.98 7.13
CA LYS A 206 15.74 -1.18 6.64
C LYS A 206 17.03 -1.76 7.26
N PRO A 207 17.97 -2.26 6.45
CA PRO A 207 19.22 -2.80 7.00
C PRO A 207 19.98 -1.70 7.73
N LEU A 208 20.74 -2.10 8.75
CA LEU A 208 21.71 -1.21 9.37
C LEU A 208 22.74 -0.83 8.28
N SER A 209 23.03 0.46 8.16
CA SER A 209 24.18 0.87 7.37
C SER A 209 25.42 0.22 7.96
N SER A 210 26.09 -0.64 7.20
CA SER A 210 27.45 -1.07 7.54
C SER A 210 28.36 0.16 7.37
N ASP A 211 28.76 0.74 8.51
CA ASP A 211 29.81 1.74 8.56
C ASP A 211 31.11 1.22 7.94
#